data_2d82e9b4da0949437723029769fa7b81
#
_entry.id   2d82e9b4da0949437723029769fa7b81
#
_cell.length_a   1.000
_cell.length_b   1.000
_cell.length_c   1.000
_cell.angle_alpha   90.00
_cell.angle_beta   90.00
_cell.angle_gamma   90.00
#
_symmetry.space_group_name_H-M   'P 1'
#
loop_
_entity.id
_entity.type
_entity.pdbx_description
1 polymer ?
#
loop_
_entity_poly.entity_id
_entity_poly.type
_entity_poly.pdbx_seq_one_letter_code
_entity_poly.pdbx_strand_id
1 'polypeptide(L)' 'MFGLGKKKGFTHNDLEELRKKLEINMGNNYKDASKDAFKRMKARYEELLSQRKLSAKQEQYYETVLKDYEKELANFKH' A
#
# COMPACT_ATOMS: atom_id res chain seq x y z
N MET A 1 -6.82 10.37 14.31
CA MET A 1 -6.80 10.19 13.81
C MET A 1 -6.97 10.26 12.85
N PHE A 2 -6.97 10.29 12.59
CA PHE A 2 -6.98 10.53 11.62
C PHE A 2 -8.08 10.31 10.92
N GLY A 3 -9.08 10.74 10.74
CA GLY A 3 -10.27 10.54 10.07
C GLY A 3 -10.10 9.80 8.78
N LEU A 4 -9.23 8.90 8.82
CA LEU A 4 -8.88 8.21 7.60
C LEU A 4 -10.00 7.37 7.07
N GLY A 5 -10.86 6.91 7.92
CA GLY A 5 -11.97 6.11 7.48
C GLY A 5 -12.90 6.83 6.53
N LYS A 6 -12.77 8.13 6.47
CA LYS A 6 -13.65 8.90 5.60
C LYS A 6 -13.23 8.88 4.15
N LYS A 7 -12.13 8.26 3.83
CA LYS A 7 -11.63 8.28 2.47
C LYS A 7 -12.06 7.08 1.66
N LYS A 8 -13.30 6.73 1.78
CA LYS A 8 -13.79 5.55 1.07
C LYS A 8 -13.64 5.66 -0.43
N GLY A 9 -13.79 6.83 -0.98
CA GLY A 9 -13.66 7.01 -2.40
C GLY A 9 -12.26 6.81 -2.93
N PHE A 10 -11.26 6.78 -2.03
CA PHE A 10 -9.88 6.64 -2.43
C PHE A 10 -9.30 5.26 -2.14
N THR A 11 -10.02 4.40 -1.47
CA THR A 11 -9.46 3.12 -1.04
C THR A 11 -10.08 1.97 -1.82
N HIS A 12 -9.36 0.86 -1.82
CA HIS A 12 -9.80 -0.37 -2.47
C HIS A 12 -9.59 -1.50 -1.48
N ASN A 13 -10.59 -2.35 -1.30
CA ASN A 13 -10.54 -3.37 -0.27
C ASN A 13 -9.31 -4.27 -0.35
N ASP A 14 -8.99 -4.75 -1.55
CA ASP A 14 -7.85 -5.65 -1.71
C ASP A 14 -6.55 -4.95 -1.32
N LEU A 15 -6.41 -3.70 -1.76
CA LEU A 15 -5.18 -2.96 -1.49
C LEU A 15 -5.08 -2.60 -0.01
N GLU A 16 -6.22 -2.32 0.63
CA GLU A 16 -6.18 -2.01 2.06
C GLU A 16 -5.82 -3.24 2.89
N GLU A 17 -6.25 -4.42 2.48
CA GLU A 17 -5.84 -5.63 3.18
C GLU A 17 -4.36 -5.87 3.06
N LEU A 18 -3.84 -5.69 1.86
CA LEU A 18 -2.40 -5.85 1.64
C LEU A 18 -1.61 -4.79 2.39
N ARG A 19 -2.16 -3.58 2.46
CA ARG A 19 -1.53 -2.51 3.21
C ARG A 19 -1.46 -2.83 4.70
N LYS A 20 -2.52 -3.40 5.25
CA LYS A 20 -2.52 -3.80 6.65
C LYS A 20 -1.40 -4.78 6.95
N LYS A 21 -1.26 -5.77 6.08
CA LYS A 21 -0.20 -6.77 6.27
C LYS A 21 1.17 -6.14 6.20
N LEU A 22 1.34 -5.21 5.28
CA LEU A 22 2.60 -4.50 5.17
C LEU A 22 2.91 -3.73 6.46
N GLU A 23 1.92 -3.01 6.96
CA GLU A 23 2.12 -2.19 8.16
C GLU A 23 2.39 -3.04 9.39
N ILE A 24 1.73 -4.18 9.50
CA ILE A 24 2.00 -5.07 10.61
C ILE A 24 3.45 -5.55 10.58
N ASN A 25 3.92 -5.94 9.40
CA ASN A 25 5.29 -6.42 9.27
C ASN A 25 6.30 -5.31 9.55
N MET A 26 6.00 -4.10 9.08
CA MET A 26 6.89 -2.97 9.35
C MET A 26 6.92 -2.64 10.83
N GLY A 27 5.77 -2.70 11.48
CA GLY A 27 5.69 -2.42 12.90
C GLY A 27 6.46 -3.44 13.73
N ASN A 28 6.62 -4.64 13.21
CA ASN A 28 7.38 -5.68 13.88
C ASN A 28 8.83 -5.74 13.42
N ASN A 29 9.23 -4.81 12.59
CA ASN A 29 10.60 -4.76 12.05
C ASN A 29 10.98 -6.00 11.26
N TYR A 30 10.03 -6.61 10.61
CA TYR A 30 10.29 -7.75 9.75
C TYR A 30 10.63 -7.24 8.36
N LYS A 31 11.91 -7.01 8.13
CA LYS A 31 12.36 -6.36 6.92
C LYS A 31 11.99 -7.14 5.65
N ASP A 32 12.33 -8.41 5.62
CA ASP A 32 12.08 -9.19 4.40
C ASP A 32 10.60 -9.39 4.17
N ALA A 33 9.84 -9.64 5.23
CA ALA A 33 8.40 -9.79 5.11
C ALA A 33 7.75 -8.49 4.67
N SER A 34 8.28 -7.36 5.14
CA SER A 34 7.76 -6.06 4.73
C SER A 34 7.99 -5.82 3.25
N LYS A 35 9.18 -6.14 2.78
CA LYS A 35 9.47 -5.97 1.35
C LYS A 35 8.60 -6.87 0.50
N ASP A 36 8.37 -8.09 0.96
CA ASP A 36 7.52 -9.01 0.23
C ASP A 36 6.08 -8.50 0.20
N ALA A 37 5.59 -8.01 1.33
CA ALA A 37 4.24 -7.46 1.40
C ALA A 37 4.10 -6.25 0.48
N PHE A 38 5.14 -5.42 0.42
CA PHE A 38 5.12 -4.27 -0.47
C PHE A 38 5.03 -4.71 -1.93
N LYS A 39 5.81 -5.72 -2.30
CA LYS A 39 5.78 -6.22 -3.66
C LYS A 39 4.40 -6.75 -4.03
N ARG A 40 3.77 -7.44 -3.11
CA ARG A 40 2.44 -7.97 -3.36
C ARG A 40 1.42 -6.85 -3.54
N MET A 41 1.52 -5.83 -2.71
CA MET A 41 0.61 -4.70 -2.83
C MET A 41 0.81 -3.98 -4.15
N LYS A 42 2.06 -3.76 -4.52
CA LYS A 42 2.37 -3.08 -5.76
C LYS A 42 1.89 -3.89 -6.97
N ALA A 43 2.10 -5.19 -6.94
CA ALA A 43 1.67 -6.05 -8.04
C ALA A 43 0.16 -6.02 -8.19
N ARG A 44 -0.55 -6.06 -7.07
CA ARG A 44 -2.00 -6.01 -7.15
C ARG A 44 -2.48 -4.66 -7.66
N TYR A 45 -1.82 -3.59 -7.23
CA TYR A 45 -2.15 -2.27 -7.73
C TYR A 45 -2.00 -2.20 -9.25
N GLU A 46 -0.89 -2.70 -9.76
CA GLU A 46 -0.65 -2.69 -11.19
C GLU A 46 -1.65 -3.54 -11.94
N GLU A 47 -2.02 -4.66 -11.35
CA GLU A 47 -3.04 -5.51 -11.95
C GLU A 47 -4.36 -4.78 -12.05
N LEU A 48 -4.76 -4.11 -10.97
CA LEU A 48 -6.02 -3.37 -10.97
C LEU A 48 -5.98 -2.21 -11.96
N LEU A 49 -4.81 -1.58 -12.10
CA LEU A 49 -4.65 -0.53 -13.10
C LEU A 49 -4.89 -1.06 -14.50
N SER A 50 -4.29 -2.18 -14.83
CA SER A 50 -4.41 -2.73 -16.18
C SER A 50 -5.83 -3.18 -16.46
N GLN A 51 -6.55 -3.57 -15.43
CA GLN A 51 -7.94 -3.98 -15.58
C GLN A 51 -8.90 -2.80 -15.49
N ARG A 52 -8.38 -1.61 -15.27
CA ARG A 52 -9.17 -0.38 -15.17
C ARG A 52 -10.21 -0.46 -14.05
N LYS A 53 -9.80 -1.04 -12.94
CA LYS A 53 -10.70 -1.20 -11.79
C LYS A 53 -10.50 -0.13 -10.73
N LEU A 54 -9.64 0.83 -10.98
CA LEU A 54 -9.38 1.92 -10.04
C LEU A 54 -9.83 3.23 -10.66
N SER A 55 -10.43 4.09 -9.85
CA SER A 55 -10.76 5.44 -10.30
C SER A 55 -9.47 6.27 -10.34
N ALA A 56 -9.56 7.43 -10.99
CA ALA A 56 -8.41 8.32 -11.06
C ALA A 56 -7.95 8.72 -9.66
N LYS A 57 -8.90 8.94 -8.75
CA LYS A 57 -8.54 9.31 -7.38
C LYS A 57 -7.86 8.17 -6.65
N GLN A 58 -8.33 6.95 -6.87
CA GLN A 58 -7.69 5.78 -6.26
C GLN A 58 -6.29 5.60 -6.80
N GLU A 59 -6.10 5.80 -8.10
CA GLU A 59 -4.78 5.68 -8.69
C GLU A 59 -3.81 6.67 -8.07
N GLN A 60 -4.22 7.92 -7.95
CA GLN A 60 -3.36 8.93 -7.37
C GLN A 60 -3.05 8.63 -5.90
N TYR A 61 -4.06 8.20 -5.17
CA TYR A 61 -3.90 7.91 -3.77
C TYR A 61 -2.88 6.79 -3.56
N TYR A 62 -3.04 5.68 -4.27
CA TYR A 62 -2.14 4.55 -4.07
C TYR A 62 -0.76 4.78 -4.67
N GLU A 63 -0.68 5.60 -5.70
CA GLU A 63 0.63 5.98 -6.21
C GLU A 63 1.44 6.67 -5.13
N THR A 64 0.81 7.60 -4.42
CA THR A 64 1.47 8.28 -3.32
C THR A 64 1.79 7.32 -2.18
N VAL A 65 0.82 6.47 -1.83
CA VAL A 65 0.99 5.52 -0.74
C VAL A 65 2.17 4.59 -1.02
N LEU A 66 2.23 4.07 -2.25
CA LEU A 66 3.30 3.14 -2.59
C LEU A 66 4.67 3.82 -2.62
N LYS A 67 4.72 5.07 -3.07
CA LYS A 67 5.97 5.80 -3.04
C LYS A 67 6.46 6.03 -1.62
N ASP A 68 5.53 6.35 -0.73
CA ASP A 68 5.89 6.57 0.67
C ASP A 68 6.45 5.30 1.30
N TYR A 69 5.79 4.16 1.04
CA TYR A 69 6.30 2.89 1.57
C TYR A 69 7.64 2.54 0.96
N GLU A 70 7.82 2.82 -0.32
CA GLU A 70 9.09 2.53 -0.96
C GLU A 70 10.23 3.30 -0.29
N LYS A 71 9.98 4.56 0.03
CA LYS A 71 10.97 5.36 0.74
C LYS A 71 11.25 4.80 2.12
N GLU A 72 10.21 4.44 2.85
CA GLU A 72 10.37 3.91 4.19
C GLU A 72 11.16 2.62 4.17
N LEU A 73 10.86 1.75 3.23
CA LEU A 73 11.56 0.47 3.14
C LEU A 73 13.00 0.65 2.71
N ALA A 74 13.28 1.64 1.88
CA ALA A 74 14.65 1.92 1.48
C ALA A 74 15.49 2.37 2.66
N ASN A 75 14.85 3.03 3.64
CA ASN A 75 15.54 3.49 4.85
C ASN A 75 15.36 2.54 6.01
N PHE A 76 14.76 1.40 5.78
CA PHE A 76 14.46 0.45 6.83
C PHE A 76 15.72 -0.25 7.28
N LYS A 77 16.08 -0.06 8.53
CA LYS A 77 17.27 -0.67 9.09
C LYS A 77 16.95 -1.38 10.40
N HIS A 78 17.71 -2.41 10.68
CA HIS A 78 17.52 -3.09 11.95
C HIS A 78 18.60 -4.09 12.25
#